data_4d7f1e203baccfaa41f80701b242ce2a
#
_entry.id   4d7f1e203baccfaa41f80701b242ce2a
#
_cell.length_a   1.000
_cell.length_b   1.000
_cell.length_c   1.000
_cell.angle_alpha   90.00
_cell.angle_beta   90.00
_cell.angle_gamma   90.00
#
_symmetry.space_group_name_H-M   'P 1'
#
loop_
_entity.id
_entity.type
_entity.pdbx_description
1 polymer ?
#
loop_
_entity_poly.entity_id
_entity_poly.type
_entity_poly.pdbx_seq_one_letter_code
_entity_poly.pdbx_strand_id
1 'polypeptide(L)'
;MDVLIDVTKNLLDQFSHYFRLIPEGEKFIIHPDIGTNNATIRYVNFPGELELYHFGLTQFKVPINMRSVNPADTEWFIIHINLSKIRQEKVVNGSTIAFQKFLPIGLLLYGPNLVIDTLIPSGVDAEVATIRFSRQFLKTYFGGVDEVIDVNRNIVFEDLDQKLESLFLRALETIDRKLECHLRVLEFLQAFFEKTQRHDQFTELEDIHPDDLKGIFKVSAILRNPLQNNVPSLQELAQQANMGVTKFKTTFKKVFGKPPMEYRNRIRMEFAHEELHLQRQTPTELSYQLGYSHPSNFTAAYKKYFGKLPSAH
;
A
#
# COMPACT_ATOMS: atom_id res chain seq x y z
N MET A 1 -6.22 6.92 20.81
CA MET A 1 -4.92 7.52 21.19
C MET A 1 -4.43 8.31 20.00
N ASP A 2 -4.13 9.59 20.19
CA ASP A 2 -3.64 10.45 19.13
C ASP A 2 -2.11 10.40 19.11
N VAL A 3 -1.54 10.22 17.94
CA VAL A 3 -0.11 10.07 17.67
C VAL A 3 0.29 11.07 16.60
N LEU A 4 1.20 12.00 16.94
CA LEU A 4 1.76 12.95 15.98
C LEU A 4 3.19 12.54 15.64
N ILE A 5 3.44 12.31 14.35
CA ILE A 5 4.73 11.91 13.81
C ILE A 5 5.26 13.02 12.92
N ASP A 6 6.41 13.54 13.27
CA ASP A 6 7.21 14.46 12.45
C ASP A 6 8.25 13.64 11.69
N VAL A 7 8.09 13.58 10.35
CA VAL A 7 8.94 12.74 9.49
C VAL A 7 10.40 13.19 9.49
N THR A 8 10.69 14.44 9.85
CA THR A 8 12.07 14.97 9.91
C THR A 8 12.88 14.47 11.09
N LYS A 9 12.20 14.01 12.15
CA LYS A 9 12.81 13.54 13.40
C LYS A 9 13.01 12.03 13.40
N ASN A 10 13.76 11.53 14.36
CA ASN A 10 13.89 10.09 14.57
C ASN A 10 12.52 9.47 14.85
N LEU A 11 12.09 8.56 13.99
CA LEU A 11 10.76 7.93 14.12
C LEU A 11 10.73 6.93 15.27
N LEU A 12 11.85 6.23 15.57
CA LEU A 12 11.90 5.27 16.66
C LEU A 12 11.71 5.96 18.02
N ASP A 13 12.31 7.13 18.20
CA ASP A 13 12.16 7.91 19.44
C ASP A 13 10.70 8.34 19.63
N GLN A 14 10.05 8.79 18.56
CA GLN A 14 8.65 9.17 18.57
C GLN A 14 7.74 7.96 18.87
N PHE A 15 7.97 6.83 18.20
CA PHE A 15 7.26 5.58 18.50
C PHE A 15 7.49 5.11 19.92
N SER A 16 8.73 5.23 20.43
CA SER A 16 9.06 4.88 21.81
C SER A 16 8.27 5.72 22.82
N HIS A 17 8.12 7.01 22.55
CA HIS A 17 7.31 7.89 23.37
C HIS A 17 5.83 7.49 23.40
N TYR A 18 5.21 7.34 22.22
CA TYR A 18 3.77 7.07 22.14
C TYR A 18 3.39 5.65 22.52
N PHE A 19 4.18 4.66 22.07
CA PHE A 19 3.86 3.24 22.28
C PHE A 19 4.56 2.66 23.51
N ARG A 20 5.33 3.47 24.24
CA ARG A 20 6.09 3.06 25.44
C ARG A 20 6.88 1.78 25.18
N LEU A 21 7.75 1.79 24.16
CA LEU A 21 8.46 0.62 23.67
C LEU A 21 9.39 0.04 24.72
N ILE A 22 9.38 -1.27 24.86
CA ILE A 22 10.23 -2.04 25.77
C ILE A 22 11.24 -2.81 24.90
N PRO A 23 12.57 -2.56 25.04
CA PRO A 23 13.58 -3.31 24.30
C PRO A 23 13.56 -4.80 24.65
N GLU A 24 13.59 -5.66 23.61
CA GLU A 24 13.72 -7.11 23.77
C GLU A 24 14.61 -7.68 22.64
N GLY A 25 15.93 -7.79 22.90
CA GLY A 25 16.90 -8.20 21.87
C GLY A 25 16.92 -7.25 20.69
N GLU A 26 16.68 -7.78 19.49
CA GLU A 26 16.67 -7.05 18.21
C GLU A 26 15.32 -6.38 17.89
N LYS A 27 14.35 -6.46 18.78
CA LYS A 27 13.01 -5.91 18.62
C LYS A 27 12.57 -5.10 19.83
N PHE A 28 11.49 -4.36 19.66
CA PHE A 28 10.81 -3.61 20.71
C PHE A 28 9.39 -4.16 20.89
N ILE A 29 8.98 -4.36 22.12
CA ILE A 29 7.59 -4.73 22.44
C ILE A 29 6.80 -3.44 22.66
N ILE A 30 5.62 -3.34 22.07
CA ILE A 30 4.66 -2.29 22.38
C ILE A 30 4.09 -2.56 23.77
N HIS A 31 4.05 -1.53 24.63
CA HIS A 31 3.58 -1.70 26.00
C HIS A 31 2.23 -2.41 26.07
N PRO A 32 2.04 -3.37 27.01
CA PRO A 32 0.83 -4.19 27.09
C PRO A 32 -0.49 -3.42 27.31
N ASP A 33 -0.44 -2.19 27.78
CA ASP A 33 -1.65 -1.33 27.88
C ASP A 33 -2.12 -0.84 26.51
N ILE A 34 -1.23 -0.80 25.51
CA ILE A 34 -1.49 -0.21 24.19
C ILE A 34 -1.69 -1.32 23.15
N GLY A 35 -0.80 -2.31 23.12
CA GLY A 35 -0.88 -3.47 22.21
C GLY A 35 -1.22 -4.76 22.95
N THR A 36 -1.71 -5.75 22.20
CA THR A 36 -1.87 -7.12 22.70
C THR A 36 -0.53 -7.86 22.75
N ASN A 37 -0.52 -9.04 23.37
CA ASN A 37 0.67 -9.88 23.44
C ASN A 37 1.22 -10.15 22.03
N ASN A 38 2.54 -9.96 21.87
CA ASN A 38 3.32 -10.05 20.63
C ASN A 38 3.28 -8.82 19.69
N ALA A 39 2.66 -7.72 20.09
CA ALA A 39 2.80 -6.47 19.35
C ALA A 39 4.26 -5.97 19.39
N THR A 40 4.95 -6.03 18.26
CA THR A 40 6.38 -5.71 18.19
C THR A 40 6.70 -4.70 17.10
N ILE A 41 7.78 -3.94 17.31
CA ILE A 41 8.42 -3.13 16.29
C ILE A 41 9.85 -3.62 16.11
N ARG A 42 10.26 -3.84 14.85
CA ARG A 42 11.66 -4.02 14.46
C ARG A 42 12.12 -2.77 13.73
N TYR A 43 13.35 -2.39 13.95
CA TYR A 43 13.95 -1.21 13.33
C TYR A 43 15.35 -1.51 12.85
N VAL A 44 15.64 -1.13 11.61
CA VAL A 44 16.99 -1.21 11.05
C VAL A 44 17.34 0.12 10.40
N ASN A 45 18.48 0.66 10.81
CA ASN A 45 19.11 1.82 10.18
C ASN A 45 20.25 1.33 9.28
N PHE A 46 20.18 1.66 8.01
CA PHE A 46 21.18 1.31 7.00
C PHE A 46 22.07 2.52 6.67
N PRO A 47 23.25 2.30 6.05
CA PRO A 47 24.05 3.39 5.50
C PRO A 47 23.28 4.23 4.47
N GLY A 48 23.63 5.50 4.36
CA GLY A 48 23.09 6.38 3.33
C GLY A 48 21.71 6.93 3.61
N GLU A 49 21.32 7.05 4.89
CA GLU A 49 20.03 7.63 5.28
C GLU A 49 18.82 6.81 4.78
N LEU A 50 18.87 5.52 5.01
CA LEU A 50 17.81 4.56 4.75
C LEU A 50 17.42 3.85 6.05
N GLU A 51 16.14 3.80 6.35
CA GLU A 51 15.59 3.18 7.55
C GLU A 51 14.42 2.27 7.21
N LEU A 52 14.32 1.14 7.90
CA LEU A 52 13.20 0.21 7.84
C LEU A 52 12.56 0.07 9.22
N TYR A 53 11.26 0.26 9.29
CA TYR A 53 10.41 0.01 10.45
C TYR A 53 9.39 -1.07 10.08
N HIS A 54 9.28 -2.10 10.89
CA HIS A 54 8.28 -3.15 10.73
C HIS A 54 7.48 -3.30 12.01
N PHE A 55 6.22 -2.93 11.97
CA PHE A 55 5.23 -3.27 12.98
C PHE A 55 4.73 -4.67 12.64
N GLY A 56 5.18 -5.67 13.40
CA GLY A 56 4.69 -7.04 13.29
C GLY A 56 3.18 -7.11 13.57
N LEU A 57 2.59 -8.27 13.37
CA LEU A 57 1.15 -8.46 13.55
C LEU A 57 0.71 -7.95 14.93
N THR A 58 0.05 -6.81 14.94
CA THR A 58 -0.27 -6.03 16.14
C THR A 58 -1.77 -5.82 16.22
N GLN A 59 -2.36 -6.11 17.39
CA GLN A 59 -3.68 -5.61 17.74
C GLN A 59 -3.53 -4.52 18.79
N PHE A 60 -4.04 -3.34 18.47
CA PHE A 60 -4.11 -2.24 19.44
C PHE A 60 -5.34 -2.39 20.33
N LYS A 61 -5.17 -2.15 21.64
CA LYS A 61 -6.28 -2.16 22.62
C LYS A 61 -7.16 -0.91 22.54
N VAL A 62 -6.61 0.15 21.96
CA VAL A 62 -7.28 1.42 21.75
C VAL A 62 -7.14 1.84 20.29
N PRO A 63 -8.11 2.55 19.70
CA PRO A 63 -7.94 3.05 18.33
C PRO A 63 -6.78 4.05 18.27
N ILE A 64 -5.98 3.99 17.23
CA ILE A 64 -4.83 4.88 16.99
C ILE A 64 -5.19 5.87 15.88
N ASN A 65 -5.18 7.15 16.21
CA ASN A 65 -5.28 8.24 15.25
C ASN A 65 -3.87 8.78 15.03
N MET A 66 -3.21 8.35 13.97
CA MET A 66 -1.84 8.77 13.67
C MET A 66 -1.85 9.87 12.63
N ARG A 67 -1.25 11.00 12.95
CA ARG A 67 -1.00 12.10 12.04
C ARG A 67 0.47 12.18 11.72
N SER A 68 0.85 11.89 10.49
CA SER A 68 2.22 12.01 9.99
C SER A 68 2.37 13.32 9.21
N VAL A 69 3.29 14.16 9.64
CA VAL A 69 3.59 15.46 9.02
C VAL A 69 4.95 15.39 8.35
N ASN A 70 4.97 15.66 7.05
CA ASN A 70 6.19 15.81 6.27
C ASN A 70 6.26 17.25 5.76
N PRO A 71 7.08 18.14 6.36
CA PRO A 71 7.14 19.56 6.00
C PRO A 71 7.60 19.80 4.57
N ALA A 72 7.35 21.02 4.04
CA ALA A 72 7.69 21.37 2.67
C ALA A 72 9.21 21.39 2.39
N ASP A 73 10.00 21.71 3.39
CA ASP A 73 11.47 21.85 3.32
C ASP A 73 12.23 20.59 3.71
N THR A 74 11.54 19.46 3.85
CA THR A 74 12.18 18.19 4.22
C THR A 74 12.92 17.55 3.05
N GLU A 75 13.96 16.80 3.40
CA GLU A 75 14.69 15.93 2.46
C GLU A 75 14.21 14.47 2.53
N TRP A 76 13.16 14.17 3.33
CA TRP A 76 12.73 12.82 3.63
C TRP A 76 11.53 12.37 2.80
N PHE A 77 11.58 11.11 2.39
CA PHE A 77 10.50 10.37 1.74
C PHE A 77 10.13 9.15 2.55
N ILE A 78 8.87 8.77 2.48
CA ILE A 78 8.31 7.62 3.20
C ILE A 78 7.59 6.72 2.22
N ILE A 79 7.86 5.41 2.31
CA ILE A 79 7.00 4.38 1.73
C ILE A 79 6.31 3.65 2.87
N HIS A 80 4.99 3.76 2.95
CA HIS A 80 4.17 2.90 3.78
C HIS A 80 3.76 1.65 3.02
N ILE A 81 3.86 0.49 3.68
CA ILE A 81 3.55 -0.82 3.13
C ILE A 81 2.53 -1.47 4.05
N ASN A 82 1.33 -1.74 3.56
CA ASN A 82 0.31 -2.47 4.32
C ASN A 82 0.41 -3.96 4.01
N LEU A 83 0.81 -4.74 5.01
CA LEU A 83 0.93 -6.19 4.96
C LEU A 83 -0.30 -6.90 5.55
N SER A 84 -1.15 -6.15 6.25
CA SER A 84 -2.34 -6.70 6.88
C SER A 84 -3.47 -6.95 5.89
N LYS A 85 -4.34 -7.91 6.22
CA LYS A 85 -5.58 -8.18 5.48
C LYS A 85 -6.68 -7.16 5.76
N ILE A 86 -6.49 -6.32 6.76
CA ILE A 86 -7.48 -5.33 7.16
C ILE A 86 -7.39 -4.06 6.32
N ARG A 87 -8.55 -3.43 6.17
CA ARG A 87 -8.67 -2.10 5.60
C ARG A 87 -8.23 -1.06 6.63
N GLN A 88 -7.23 -0.26 6.29
CA GLN A 88 -6.90 0.96 6.99
C GLN A 88 -7.48 2.16 6.24
N GLU A 89 -7.88 3.19 6.94
CA GLU A 89 -8.30 4.44 6.33
C GLU A 89 -7.20 5.49 6.55
N LYS A 90 -6.80 6.12 5.45
CA LYS A 90 -5.87 7.25 5.45
C LYS A 90 -6.56 8.46 4.84
N VAL A 91 -6.36 9.61 5.44
CA VAL A 91 -6.82 10.88 4.86
C VAL A 91 -5.60 11.61 4.31
N VAL A 92 -5.62 11.86 3.02
CA VAL A 92 -4.58 12.60 2.30
C VAL A 92 -5.24 13.79 1.62
N ASN A 93 -4.77 15.00 1.90
CA ASN A 93 -5.36 16.23 1.38
C ASN A 93 -6.90 16.29 1.54
N GLY A 94 -7.41 15.85 2.68
CA GLY A 94 -8.85 15.83 2.99
C GLY A 94 -9.65 14.72 2.30
N SER A 95 -9.01 13.83 1.53
CA SER A 95 -9.65 12.69 0.86
C SER A 95 -9.33 11.39 1.58
N THR A 96 -10.38 10.63 1.95
CA THR A 96 -10.22 9.32 2.60
C THR A 96 -9.84 8.26 1.58
N ILE A 97 -8.74 7.58 1.82
CA ILE A 97 -8.20 6.51 1.00
C ILE A 97 -8.25 5.21 1.80
N ALA A 98 -8.80 4.15 1.20
CA ALA A 98 -8.65 2.83 1.77
C ALA A 98 -7.29 2.25 1.39
N PHE A 99 -6.55 1.83 2.38
CA PHE A 99 -5.21 1.28 2.29
C PHE A 99 -5.22 -0.17 2.77
N GLN A 100 -5.01 -1.11 1.88
CA GLN A 100 -5.12 -2.54 2.19
C GLN A 100 -4.23 -3.38 1.25
N LYS A 101 -3.65 -4.47 1.76
CA LYS A 101 -2.68 -5.35 1.09
C LYS A 101 -3.11 -5.81 -0.31
N PHE A 102 -4.36 -6.25 -0.47
CA PHE A 102 -4.88 -6.79 -1.73
C PHE A 102 -5.66 -5.76 -2.55
N LEU A 103 -5.50 -4.51 -2.23
CA LEU A 103 -6.07 -3.40 -2.98
C LEU A 103 -4.95 -2.70 -3.73
N PRO A 104 -5.28 -1.99 -4.81
CA PRO A 104 -4.26 -1.27 -5.58
C PRO A 104 -3.59 -0.12 -4.82
N ILE A 105 -3.79 -0.04 -3.52
CA ILE A 105 -3.11 0.87 -2.62
C ILE A 105 -2.60 0.05 -1.44
N GLY A 106 -1.65 -0.85 -1.69
CA GLY A 106 -0.88 -1.54 -0.67
C GLY A 106 0.41 -0.81 -0.34
N LEU A 107 0.85 0.08 -1.23
CA LEU A 107 2.04 0.91 -1.13
C LEU A 107 1.66 2.38 -1.28
N LEU A 108 2.19 3.21 -0.38
CA LEU A 108 2.03 4.65 -0.40
C LEU A 108 3.38 5.31 -0.21
N LEU A 109 3.94 5.87 -1.31
CA LEU A 109 5.08 6.76 -1.23
C LEU A 109 4.57 8.20 -1.06
N TYR A 110 5.14 8.92 -0.13
CA TYR A 110 4.93 10.36 0.00
C TYR A 110 6.21 11.10 0.39
N GLY A 111 6.35 12.29 -0.17
CA GLY A 111 7.47 13.19 0.03
C GLY A 111 7.09 14.45 0.81
N PRO A 112 7.81 15.55 0.58
CA PRO A 112 7.61 16.85 1.23
C PRO A 112 6.19 17.41 1.07
N ASN A 113 5.82 18.34 1.97
CA ASN A 113 4.57 19.10 1.96
C ASN A 113 3.30 18.26 2.04
N LEU A 114 3.32 17.18 2.84
CA LEU A 114 2.15 16.30 3.01
C LEU A 114 1.85 16.00 4.47
N VAL A 115 0.56 15.93 4.76
CA VAL A 115 0.01 15.46 6.03
C VAL A 115 -0.87 14.24 5.75
N ILE A 116 -0.59 13.14 6.43
CA ILE A 116 -1.32 11.88 6.30
C ILE A 116 -1.92 11.51 7.65
N ASP A 117 -3.23 11.52 7.72
CA ASP A 117 -3.96 10.99 8.87
C ASP A 117 -4.30 9.51 8.63
N THR A 118 -4.00 8.66 9.58
CA THR A 118 -4.26 7.20 9.54
C THR A 118 -5.06 6.79 10.74
N LEU A 119 -6.21 6.15 10.52
CA LEU A 119 -7.00 5.52 11.57
C LEU A 119 -6.71 4.01 11.58
N ILE A 120 -6.25 3.49 12.72
CA ILE A 120 -6.11 2.06 12.98
C ILE A 120 -7.12 1.71 14.07
N PRO A 121 -8.17 0.92 13.76
CA PRO A 121 -9.16 0.52 14.75
C PRO A 121 -8.55 -0.38 15.83
N SER A 122 -9.14 -0.40 17.02
CA SER A 122 -8.76 -1.37 18.07
C SER A 122 -9.26 -2.78 17.75
N GLY A 123 -8.55 -3.78 18.26
CA GLY A 123 -8.96 -5.18 18.18
C GLY A 123 -8.84 -5.83 16.79
N VAL A 124 -8.16 -5.15 15.84
CA VAL A 124 -7.91 -5.69 14.48
C VAL A 124 -6.44 -5.99 14.27
N ASP A 125 -6.16 -7.04 13.51
CA ASP A 125 -4.78 -7.43 13.17
C ASP A 125 -4.20 -6.44 12.15
N ALA A 126 -3.28 -5.61 12.59
CA ALA A 126 -2.55 -4.67 11.75
C ALA A 126 -1.08 -5.11 11.62
N GLU A 127 -0.60 -5.21 10.39
CA GLU A 127 0.80 -5.40 10.08
C GLU A 127 1.20 -4.40 9.02
N VAL A 128 2.18 -3.54 9.34
CA VAL A 128 2.63 -2.48 8.45
C VAL A 128 4.14 -2.34 8.51
N ALA A 129 4.70 -1.91 7.41
CA ALA A 129 6.08 -1.49 7.39
C ALA A 129 6.22 -0.07 6.84
N THR A 130 7.32 0.56 7.19
CA THR A 130 7.68 1.90 6.71
C THR A 130 9.14 1.88 6.29
N ILE A 131 9.42 2.27 5.05
CA ILE A 131 10.77 2.60 4.61
C ILE A 131 10.87 4.12 4.56
N ARG A 132 11.87 4.67 5.26
CA ARG A 132 12.19 6.10 5.26
C ARG A 132 13.55 6.29 4.62
N PHE A 133 13.67 7.21 3.67
CA PHE A 133 14.93 7.51 3.00
C PHE A 133 15.00 8.99 2.61
N SER A 134 16.23 9.48 2.46
CA SER A 134 16.47 10.89 2.12
C SER A 134 16.64 11.10 0.62
N ARG A 135 16.61 12.37 0.20
CA ARG A 135 16.99 12.80 -1.15
C ARG A 135 18.44 12.42 -1.47
N GLN A 136 19.34 12.47 -0.48
CA GLN A 136 20.73 12.06 -0.64
C GLN A 136 20.85 10.56 -0.91
N PHE A 137 20.02 9.73 -0.27
CA PHE A 137 19.94 8.29 -0.57
C PHE A 137 19.57 8.06 -2.04
N LEU A 138 18.52 8.74 -2.54
CA LEU A 138 18.11 8.61 -3.94
C LEU A 138 19.22 9.04 -4.90
N LYS A 139 19.94 10.11 -4.58
CA LYS A 139 21.08 10.56 -5.38
C LYS A 139 22.21 9.52 -5.42
N THR A 140 22.48 8.87 -4.30
CA THR A 140 23.58 7.91 -4.18
C THR A 140 23.31 6.61 -4.91
N TYR A 141 22.08 6.08 -4.83
CA TYR A 141 21.76 4.73 -5.31
C TYR A 141 20.94 4.71 -6.60
N PHE A 142 20.22 5.80 -6.94
CA PHE A 142 19.26 5.84 -8.04
C PHE A 142 19.46 7.02 -9.00
N GLY A 143 20.59 7.73 -8.92
CA GLY A 143 20.86 8.89 -9.80
C GLY A 143 20.24 10.21 -9.36
N GLY A 144 19.25 10.19 -8.49
CA GLY A 144 18.56 11.34 -7.94
C GLY A 144 17.06 11.16 -7.82
N VAL A 145 16.38 12.19 -7.29
CA VAL A 145 14.92 12.15 -7.13
C VAL A 145 14.23 12.13 -8.49
N ASP A 146 14.70 12.99 -9.41
CA ASP A 146 14.09 13.18 -10.72
C ASP A 146 14.15 11.94 -11.62
N GLU A 147 15.09 11.02 -11.33
CA GLU A 147 15.24 9.75 -12.05
C GLU A 147 14.21 8.69 -11.59
N VAL A 148 13.67 8.80 -10.38
CA VAL A 148 12.81 7.77 -9.78
C VAL A 148 11.46 8.28 -9.31
N ILE A 149 11.37 9.56 -8.97
CA ILE A 149 10.14 10.23 -8.51
C ILE A 149 10.06 11.56 -9.24
N ASP A 150 8.97 11.84 -9.93
CA ASP A 150 8.74 13.17 -10.46
C ASP A 150 8.65 14.18 -9.30
N VAL A 151 9.51 15.19 -9.31
CA VAL A 151 9.67 16.17 -8.20
C VAL A 151 8.39 16.94 -7.89
N ASN A 152 7.53 17.07 -8.88
CA ASN A 152 6.22 17.71 -8.72
C ASN A 152 5.18 16.77 -8.08
N ARG A 153 5.58 15.57 -7.71
CA ARG A 153 4.69 14.51 -7.21
C ARG A 153 5.07 14.07 -5.82
N ASN A 154 4.42 14.68 -4.89
CA ASN A 154 4.67 14.40 -3.49
C ASN A 154 4.03 13.08 -3.02
N ILE A 155 3.22 12.39 -3.85
CA ILE A 155 2.51 11.19 -3.45
C ILE A 155 2.35 10.20 -4.61
N VAL A 156 2.63 8.92 -4.35
CA VAL A 156 2.46 7.81 -5.29
C VAL A 156 1.72 6.68 -4.59
N PHE A 157 0.63 6.23 -5.21
CA PHE A 157 -0.12 5.05 -4.77
C PHE A 157 0.22 3.89 -5.70
N GLU A 158 0.61 2.76 -5.12
CA GLU A 158 0.93 1.57 -5.90
C GLU A 158 0.36 0.31 -5.23
N ASP A 159 0.12 -0.73 -6.01
CA ASP A 159 -0.26 -2.00 -5.45
C ASP A 159 0.96 -2.79 -4.96
N LEU A 160 0.78 -3.49 -3.87
CA LEU A 160 1.70 -4.50 -3.42
C LEU A 160 1.39 -5.80 -4.20
N ASP A 161 1.84 -5.88 -5.45
CA ASP A 161 1.68 -7.08 -6.27
C ASP A 161 2.57 -8.23 -5.76
N GLN A 162 2.35 -9.42 -6.29
CA GLN A 162 3.07 -10.63 -5.88
C GLN A 162 4.60 -10.49 -5.97
N LYS A 163 5.12 -9.76 -6.97
CA LYS A 163 6.57 -9.52 -7.12
C LYS A 163 7.09 -8.65 -5.99
N LEU A 164 6.48 -7.48 -5.78
CA LEU A 164 6.89 -6.54 -4.73
C LEU A 164 6.69 -7.14 -3.35
N GLU A 165 5.59 -7.84 -3.11
CA GLU A 165 5.35 -8.53 -1.85
C GLU A 165 6.43 -9.57 -1.57
N SER A 166 6.74 -10.45 -2.53
CA SER A 166 7.78 -11.47 -2.37
C SER A 166 9.16 -10.88 -2.10
N LEU A 167 9.52 -9.77 -2.77
CA LEU A 167 10.78 -9.06 -2.51
C LEU A 167 10.80 -8.47 -1.11
N PHE A 168 9.70 -7.87 -0.68
CA PHE A 168 9.63 -7.23 0.63
C PHE A 168 9.61 -8.25 1.78
N LEU A 169 8.86 -9.35 1.66
CA LEU A 169 8.85 -10.41 2.66
C LEU A 169 10.25 -11.01 2.87
N ARG A 170 11.03 -11.21 1.79
CA ARG A 170 12.43 -11.63 1.91
C ARG A 170 13.30 -10.61 2.66
N ALA A 171 13.02 -9.32 2.52
CA ALA A 171 13.71 -8.31 3.34
C ALA A 171 13.36 -8.46 4.82
N LEU A 172 12.09 -8.70 5.16
CA LEU A 172 11.66 -8.93 6.54
C LEU A 172 12.21 -10.24 7.14
N GLU A 173 12.34 -11.31 6.35
CA GLU A 173 12.97 -12.58 6.79
C GLU A 173 14.45 -12.40 7.15
N THR A 174 15.10 -11.40 6.61
CA THR A 174 16.52 -11.12 6.83
C THR A 174 16.76 -9.93 7.77
N ILE A 175 15.71 -9.42 8.43
CA ILE A 175 15.75 -8.16 9.19
C ILE A 175 16.82 -8.16 10.30
N ASP A 176 17.11 -9.31 10.88
CA ASP A 176 18.11 -9.48 11.93
C ASP A 176 19.55 -9.65 11.35
N ARG A 177 19.69 -9.75 10.04
CA ARG A 177 20.96 -9.84 9.29
C ARG A 177 21.16 -8.57 8.47
N LYS A 178 21.64 -7.52 9.12
CA LYS A 178 21.65 -6.13 8.62
C LYS A 178 22.13 -5.97 7.18
N LEU A 179 23.24 -6.62 6.78
CA LEU A 179 23.78 -6.51 5.42
C LEU A 179 22.83 -7.15 4.38
N GLU A 180 22.33 -8.34 4.68
CA GLU A 180 21.43 -9.06 3.77
C GLU A 180 20.09 -8.32 3.66
N CYS A 181 19.54 -7.87 4.79
CA CYS A 181 18.33 -7.04 4.80
C CYS A 181 18.51 -5.77 3.94
N HIS A 182 19.66 -5.09 4.06
CA HIS A 182 19.96 -3.92 3.24
C HIS A 182 19.88 -4.23 1.75
N LEU A 183 20.54 -5.32 1.29
CA LEU A 183 20.49 -5.73 -0.10
C LEU A 183 19.05 -6.03 -0.57
N ARG A 184 18.26 -6.71 0.27
CA ARG A 184 16.87 -7.04 -0.05
C ARG A 184 15.95 -5.80 -0.10
N VAL A 185 16.19 -4.83 0.77
CA VAL A 185 15.47 -3.55 0.72
C VAL A 185 15.83 -2.77 -0.55
N LEU A 186 17.08 -2.76 -0.96
CA LEU A 186 17.49 -2.13 -2.23
C LEU A 186 16.86 -2.83 -3.44
N GLU A 187 16.81 -4.16 -3.48
CA GLU A 187 16.13 -4.93 -4.53
C GLU A 187 14.63 -4.57 -4.61
N PHE A 188 13.98 -4.46 -3.46
CA PHE A 188 12.58 -4.03 -3.39
C PHE A 188 12.40 -2.61 -3.91
N LEU A 189 13.22 -1.66 -3.45
CA LEU A 189 13.15 -0.26 -3.89
C LEU A 189 13.39 -0.11 -5.39
N GLN A 190 14.37 -0.84 -5.94
CA GLN A 190 14.61 -0.86 -7.38
C GLN A 190 13.38 -1.34 -8.15
N ALA A 191 12.80 -2.47 -7.74
CA ALA A 191 11.61 -3.01 -8.40
C ALA A 191 10.38 -2.09 -8.26
N PHE A 192 10.24 -1.41 -7.11
CA PHE A 192 9.20 -0.43 -6.87
C PHE A 192 9.36 0.78 -7.80
N PHE A 193 10.54 1.39 -7.87
CA PHE A 193 10.79 2.55 -8.73
C PHE A 193 10.69 2.19 -10.22
N GLU A 194 11.21 1.03 -10.66
CA GLU A 194 10.99 0.56 -12.05
C GLU A 194 9.51 0.39 -12.39
N LYS A 195 8.71 -0.07 -11.43
CA LYS A 195 7.27 -0.22 -11.62
C LYS A 195 6.58 1.14 -11.74
N THR A 196 6.93 2.08 -10.87
CA THR A 196 6.35 3.42 -10.90
C THR A 196 6.72 4.20 -12.15
N GLN A 197 7.94 4.06 -12.67
CA GLN A 197 8.38 4.68 -13.93
C GLN A 197 7.66 4.14 -15.18
N ARG A 198 7.36 2.83 -15.20
CA ARG A 198 6.63 2.20 -16.32
C ARG A 198 5.18 2.64 -16.43
N HIS A 199 4.62 3.12 -15.34
CA HIS A 199 3.33 3.77 -15.38
C HIS A 199 3.56 5.23 -15.78
N ASP A 200 3.39 5.59 -17.04
CA ASP A 200 3.34 6.97 -17.59
C ASP A 200 2.26 7.85 -16.90
N GLN A 201 1.94 7.55 -15.67
CA GLN A 201 0.74 7.98 -14.96
C GLN A 201 1.02 8.46 -13.56
N PHE A 202 2.12 9.09 -13.43
CA PHE A 202 2.27 9.97 -12.30
C PHE A 202 1.35 11.16 -12.53
N THR A 203 0.25 11.15 -11.86
CA THR A 203 -0.63 12.28 -11.82
C THR A 203 -0.23 13.15 -10.67
N GLU A 204 0.01 14.38 -10.95
CA GLU A 204 -0.12 15.42 -9.96
C GLU A 204 -1.53 15.32 -9.39
N LEU A 205 -1.66 14.77 -8.18
CA LEU A 205 -2.94 14.79 -7.47
C LEU A 205 -3.33 16.23 -7.16
N GLU A 206 -2.36 17.17 -7.17
CA GLU A 206 -2.58 18.61 -7.08
C GLU A 206 -3.40 19.15 -8.25
N ASP A 207 -3.27 18.56 -9.45
CA ASP A 207 -4.09 18.91 -10.63
C ASP A 207 -5.50 18.31 -10.59
N ILE A 208 -5.77 17.38 -9.67
CA ILE A 208 -7.10 16.77 -9.53
C ILE A 208 -7.84 17.49 -8.42
N HIS A 209 -8.96 18.12 -8.80
CA HIS A 209 -9.80 18.79 -7.81
C HIS A 209 -10.16 17.83 -6.67
N PRO A 210 -10.11 18.25 -5.38
CA PRO A 210 -10.40 17.38 -4.23
C PRO A 210 -11.72 16.63 -4.32
N ASP A 211 -12.76 17.24 -4.90
CA ASP A 211 -14.05 16.57 -5.08
C ASP A 211 -13.99 15.47 -6.15
N ASP A 212 -13.17 15.63 -7.18
CA ASP A 212 -12.91 14.58 -8.17
C ASP A 212 -12.21 13.39 -7.51
N LEU A 213 -11.21 13.64 -6.67
CA LEU A 213 -10.55 12.58 -5.90
C LEU A 213 -11.54 11.84 -4.99
N LYS A 214 -12.39 12.56 -4.25
CA LYS A 214 -13.45 11.94 -3.43
C LYS A 214 -14.37 11.06 -4.27
N GLY A 215 -14.81 11.55 -5.44
CA GLY A 215 -15.62 10.78 -6.37
C GLY A 215 -14.93 9.51 -6.84
N ILE A 216 -13.66 9.62 -7.25
CA ILE A 216 -12.83 8.49 -7.70
C ILE A 216 -12.65 7.45 -6.58
N PHE A 217 -12.32 7.87 -5.35
CA PHE A 217 -12.18 6.94 -4.23
C PHE A 217 -13.50 6.28 -3.83
N LYS A 218 -14.62 7.02 -3.84
CA LYS A 218 -15.96 6.46 -3.64
C LYS A 218 -16.26 5.32 -4.61
N VAL A 219 -16.02 5.55 -5.90
CA VAL A 219 -16.24 4.54 -6.94
C VAL A 219 -15.25 3.38 -6.83
N SER A 220 -14.00 3.65 -6.50
CA SER A 220 -13.02 2.58 -6.31
C SER A 220 -13.46 1.61 -5.22
N ALA A 221 -14.12 2.08 -4.15
CA ALA A 221 -14.64 1.22 -3.10
C ALA A 221 -15.70 0.21 -3.61
N ILE A 222 -16.51 0.59 -4.61
CA ILE A 222 -17.47 -0.30 -5.27
C ILE A 222 -16.75 -1.37 -6.09
N LEU A 223 -15.72 -0.96 -6.84
CA LEU A 223 -14.97 -1.86 -7.72
C LEU A 223 -14.05 -2.84 -6.96
N ARG A 224 -13.77 -2.56 -5.70
CA ARG A 224 -12.85 -3.33 -4.84
C ARG A 224 -13.41 -4.65 -4.32
N ASN A 225 -14.71 -4.82 -4.29
CA ASN A 225 -15.29 -6.08 -3.86
C ASN A 225 -15.16 -7.11 -4.98
N PRO A 226 -14.26 -8.12 -4.87
CA PRO A 226 -14.06 -9.12 -5.92
C PRO A 226 -15.31 -9.98 -6.15
N LEU A 227 -16.16 -10.12 -5.13
CA LEU A 227 -17.35 -10.97 -5.12
C LEU A 227 -18.63 -10.24 -5.55
N GLN A 228 -18.55 -8.92 -5.76
CA GLN A 228 -19.70 -8.16 -6.25
C GLN A 228 -19.90 -8.41 -7.73
N ASN A 229 -20.85 -9.27 -8.10
CA ASN A 229 -21.11 -9.62 -9.48
C ASN A 229 -21.89 -8.56 -10.26
N ASN A 230 -22.81 -7.86 -9.59
CA ASN A 230 -23.57 -6.74 -10.17
C ASN A 230 -22.83 -5.42 -9.94
N VAL A 231 -21.93 -5.08 -10.84
CA VAL A 231 -21.20 -3.80 -10.79
C VAL A 231 -21.90 -2.82 -11.71
N PRO A 232 -22.08 -1.56 -11.24
CA PRO A 232 -22.65 -0.51 -12.06
C PRO A 232 -21.85 -0.32 -13.37
N SER A 233 -22.56 0.08 -14.43
CA SER A 233 -21.94 0.42 -15.72
C SER A 233 -20.94 1.58 -15.56
N LEU A 234 -20.05 1.75 -16.52
CA LEU A 234 -19.10 2.87 -16.52
C LEU A 234 -19.80 4.24 -16.46
N GLN A 235 -21.01 4.32 -17.02
CA GLN A 235 -21.81 5.54 -16.98
C GLN A 235 -22.36 5.82 -15.57
N GLU A 236 -22.89 4.80 -14.90
CA GLU A 236 -23.35 4.90 -13.53
C GLU A 236 -22.22 5.17 -12.54
N LEU A 237 -21.05 4.53 -12.74
CA LEU A 237 -19.85 4.78 -11.94
C LEU A 237 -19.38 6.24 -12.09
N ALA A 238 -19.37 6.76 -13.31
CA ALA A 238 -19.02 8.15 -13.58
C ALA A 238 -20.02 9.13 -12.93
N GLN A 239 -21.31 8.84 -12.99
CA GLN A 239 -22.35 9.62 -12.29
C GLN A 239 -22.14 9.60 -10.76
N GLN A 240 -21.82 8.44 -10.18
CA GLN A 240 -21.53 8.33 -8.75
C GLN A 240 -20.27 9.09 -8.32
N ALA A 241 -19.33 9.28 -9.25
CA ALA A 241 -18.15 10.11 -9.06
C ALA A 241 -18.42 11.62 -9.35
N ASN A 242 -19.64 11.99 -9.73
CA ASN A 242 -20.01 13.33 -10.20
C ASN A 242 -19.19 13.81 -11.40
N MET A 243 -18.89 12.90 -12.35
CA MET A 243 -18.07 13.18 -13.53
C MET A 243 -18.71 12.73 -14.82
N GLY A 244 -18.34 13.35 -15.95
CA GLY A 244 -18.56 12.78 -17.27
C GLY A 244 -17.68 11.54 -17.47
N VAL A 245 -18.15 10.58 -18.27
CA VAL A 245 -17.48 9.27 -18.47
C VAL A 245 -16.01 9.40 -18.91
N THR A 246 -15.72 10.33 -19.82
CA THR A 246 -14.33 10.56 -20.28
C THR A 246 -13.43 11.06 -19.16
N LYS A 247 -13.87 12.09 -18.42
CA LYS A 247 -13.14 12.62 -17.25
C LYS A 247 -12.95 11.53 -16.21
N PHE A 248 -14.01 10.78 -15.90
CA PHE A 248 -13.97 9.68 -14.94
C PHE A 248 -12.91 8.64 -15.33
N LYS A 249 -12.92 8.12 -16.57
CA LYS A 249 -11.94 7.14 -17.03
C LYS A 249 -10.50 7.65 -16.94
N THR A 250 -10.29 8.89 -17.39
CA THR A 250 -8.96 9.53 -17.38
C THR A 250 -8.48 9.75 -15.96
N THR A 251 -9.30 10.35 -15.09
CA THR A 251 -8.96 10.61 -13.70
C THR A 251 -8.78 9.32 -12.90
N PHE A 252 -9.65 8.32 -13.13
CA PHE A 252 -9.51 7.02 -12.48
C PHE A 252 -8.20 6.32 -12.88
N LYS A 253 -7.88 6.33 -14.18
CA LYS A 253 -6.61 5.79 -14.69
C LYS A 253 -5.43 6.59 -14.13
N LYS A 254 -5.54 7.90 -14.03
CA LYS A 254 -4.55 8.77 -13.42
C LYS A 254 -4.28 8.38 -11.95
N VAL A 255 -5.31 8.14 -11.13
CA VAL A 255 -5.21 7.82 -9.69
C VAL A 255 -4.77 6.38 -9.44
N PHE A 256 -5.26 5.42 -10.21
CA PHE A 256 -5.06 3.98 -9.96
C PHE A 256 -4.18 3.27 -11.01
N GLY A 257 -3.61 4.00 -11.95
CA GLY A 257 -2.73 3.45 -12.97
C GLY A 257 -3.43 2.61 -14.05
N LYS A 258 -4.71 2.25 -13.86
CA LYS A 258 -5.48 1.39 -14.78
C LYS A 258 -6.90 1.89 -14.97
N PRO A 259 -7.52 1.65 -16.14
CA PRO A 259 -8.94 1.93 -16.35
C PRO A 259 -9.81 1.18 -15.33
N PRO A 260 -11.03 1.68 -14.99
CA PRO A 260 -11.86 1.14 -13.91
C PRO A 260 -12.13 -0.38 -14.01
N MET A 261 -12.46 -0.89 -15.19
CA MET A 261 -12.77 -2.30 -15.37
C MET A 261 -11.54 -3.21 -15.36
N GLU A 262 -10.40 -2.72 -15.80
CA GLU A 262 -9.11 -3.42 -15.71
C GLU A 262 -8.64 -3.52 -14.27
N TYR A 263 -8.80 -2.42 -13.53
CA TYR A 263 -8.57 -2.34 -12.10
C TYR A 263 -9.40 -3.39 -11.33
N ARG A 264 -10.71 -3.45 -11.59
CA ARG A 264 -11.59 -4.46 -11.00
C ARG A 264 -11.17 -5.88 -11.35
N ASN A 265 -10.86 -6.14 -12.64
CA ASN A 265 -10.46 -7.48 -13.06
C ASN A 265 -9.17 -7.94 -12.39
N ARG A 266 -8.21 -7.03 -12.17
CA ARG A 266 -7.00 -7.32 -11.42
C ARG A 266 -7.31 -7.77 -9.99
N ILE A 267 -8.14 -7.04 -9.25
CA ILE A 267 -8.54 -7.40 -7.88
C ILE A 267 -9.17 -8.80 -7.82
N ARG A 268 -10.01 -9.13 -8.81
CA ARG A 268 -10.63 -10.46 -8.89
C ARG A 268 -9.62 -11.56 -9.15
N MET A 269 -8.62 -11.31 -9.98
CA MET A 269 -7.57 -12.29 -10.27
C MET A 269 -6.64 -12.49 -9.06
N GLU A 270 -6.27 -11.43 -8.38
CA GLU A 270 -5.44 -11.49 -7.17
C GLU A 270 -6.16 -12.21 -6.02
N PHE A 271 -7.43 -11.90 -5.81
CA PHE A 271 -8.28 -12.64 -4.85
C PHE A 271 -8.33 -14.14 -5.19
N ALA A 272 -8.59 -14.48 -6.46
CA ALA A 272 -8.62 -15.86 -6.90
C ALA A 272 -7.28 -16.58 -6.68
N HIS A 273 -6.17 -15.90 -6.92
CA HIS A 273 -4.84 -16.45 -6.73
C HIS A 273 -4.57 -16.79 -5.25
N GLU A 274 -4.97 -15.89 -4.35
CA GLU A 274 -4.82 -16.12 -2.92
C GLU A 274 -5.67 -17.31 -2.43
N GLU A 275 -6.95 -17.36 -2.83
CA GLU A 275 -7.84 -18.45 -2.42
C GLU A 275 -7.36 -19.81 -2.93
N LEU A 276 -6.81 -19.87 -4.14
CA LEU A 276 -6.20 -21.07 -4.70
C LEU A 276 -4.90 -21.45 -3.97
N HIS A 277 -4.05 -20.48 -3.70
CA HIS A 277 -2.78 -20.71 -2.99
C HIS A 277 -3.00 -21.23 -1.57
N LEU A 278 -4.01 -20.71 -0.88
CA LEU A 278 -4.42 -21.18 0.45
C LEU A 278 -5.28 -22.44 0.43
N GLN A 279 -5.53 -23.00 -0.76
CA GLN A 279 -6.35 -24.22 -0.98
C GLN A 279 -7.75 -24.13 -0.32
N ARG A 280 -8.31 -22.92 -0.22
CA ARG A 280 -9.63 -22.70 0.38
C ARG A 280 -10.77 -23.00 -0.56
N GLN A 281 -10.53 -22.89 -1.86
CA GLN A 281 -11.54 -23.08 -2.91
C GLN A 281 -10.92 -23.71 -4.15
N THR A 282 -11.74 -24.41 -4.91
CA THR A 282 -11.36 -24.96 -6.22
C THR A 282 -11.47 -23.89 -7.32
N PRO A 283 -10.76 -24.02 -8.45
CA PRO A 283 -10.92 -23.14 -9.60
C PRO A 283 -12.35 -23.01 -10.10
N THR A 284 -13.13 -24.10 -10.00
CA THR A 284 -14.53 -24.14 -10.44
C THR A 284 -15.42 -23.32 -9.50
N GLU A 285 -15.29 -23.50 -8.20
CA GLU A 285 -16.03 -22.72 -7.19
C GLU A 285 -15.73 -21.23 -7.32
N LEU A 286 -14.44 -20.85 -7.42
CA LEU A 286 -14.01 -19.47 -7.62
C LEU A 286 -14.57 -18.87 -8.90
N SER A 287 -14.64 -19.64 -9.97
CA SER A 287 -15.18 -19.12 -11.23
C SER A 287 -16.63 -18.65 -11.07
N TYR A 288 -17.47 -19.44 -10.42
CA TYR A 288 -18.87 -19.09 -10.17
C TYR A 288 -19.00 -17.95 -9.15
N GLN A 289 -18.23 -18.01 -8.08
CA GLN A 289 -18.22 -16.99 -7.03
C GLN A 289 -17.82 -15.60 -7.60
N LEU A 290 -16.86 -15.60 -8.52
CA LEU A 290 -16.44 -14.40 -9.24
C LEU A 290 -17.39 -14.02 -10.41
N GLY A 291 -18.51 -14.73 -10.60
CA GLY A 291 -19.54 -14.41 -11.59
C GLY A 291 -19.14 -14.72 -13.04
N TYR A 292 -18.26 -15.68 -13.28
CA TYR A 292 -18.02 -16.20 -14.61
C TYR A 292 -19.12 -17.19 -15.01
N SER A 293 -19.64 -17.06 -16.20
CA SER A 293 -20.69 -17.96 -16.74
C SER A 293 -20.18 -19.40 -16.90
N HIS A 294 -18.88 -19.55 -17.19
CA HIS A 294 -18.23 -20.86 -17.35
C HIS A 294 -16.83 -20.86 -16.76
N PRO A 295 -16.40 -21.97 -16.10
CA PRO A 295 -15.05 -22.09 -15.55
C PRO A 295 -13.92 -21.90 -16.56
N SER A 296 -14.16 -22.24 -17.84
CA SER A 296 -13.20 -22.01 -18.92
C SER A 296 -12.87 -20.53 -19.13
N ASN A 297 -13.85 -19.63 -18.98
CA ASN A 297 -13.66 -18.20 -19.12
C ASN A 297 -12.78 -17.64 -17.98
N PHE A 298 -13.00 -18.13 -16.76
CA PHE A 298 -12.14 -17.83 -15.62
C PHE A 298 -10.71 -18.35 -15.85
N THR A 299 -10.57 -19.60 -16.26
CA THR A 299 -9.26 -20.22 -16.53
C THR A 299 -8.48 -19.44 -17.59
N ALA A 300 -9.14 -19.00 -18.66
CA ALA A 300 -8.52 -18.19 -19.70
C ALA A 300 -8.09 -16.81 -19.18
N ALA A 301 -8.94 -16.14 -18.39
CA ALA A 301 -8.62 -14.84 -17.79
C ALA A 301 -7.47 -14.97 -16.79
N TYR A 302 -7.47 -16.00 -15.95
CA TYR A 302 -6.43 -16.28 -14.97
C TYR A 302 -5.08 -16.57 -15.65
N LYS A 303 -5.07 -17.45 -16.67
CA LYS A 303 -3.86 -17.74 -17.46
C LYS A 303 -3.32 -16.51 -18.18
N LYS A 304 -4.20 -15.67 -18.70
CA LYS A 304 -3.80 -14.39 -19.34
C LYS A 304 -3.13 -13.46 -18.34
N TYR A 305 -3.58 -13.46 -17.07
CA TYR A 305 -3.08 -12.55 -16.04
C TYR A 305 -1.77 -13.06 -15.40
N PHE A 306 -1.71 -14.34 -15.02
CA PHE A 306 -0.59 -14.93 -14.28
C PHE A 306 0.38 -15.77 -15.15
N GLY A 307 0.07 -16.01 -16.41
CA GLY A 307 0.88 -16.87 -17.28
C GLY A 307 0.78 -18.38 -17.01
N LYS A 308 0.08 -18.78 -15.92
CA LYS A 308 -0.11 -20.17 -15.49
C LYS A 308 -1.58 -20.52 -15.29
N LEU A 309 -1.91 -21.81 -15.28
CA LEU A 309 -3.28 -22.28 -15.03
C LEU A 309 -3.66 -22.15 -13.55
N PRO A 310 -4.96 -21.94 -13.22
CA PRO A 310 -5.41 -21.93 -11.81
C PRO A 310 -5.20 -23.26 -11.06
N SER A 311 -5.05 -24.37 -11.77
CA SER A 311 -4.75 -25.69 -11.19
C SER A 311 -3.25 -25.96 -10.93
N ALA A 312 -2.37 -25.00 -11.23
CA ALA A 312 -0.92 -25.13 -11.06
C ALA A 312 -0.43 -24.50 -9.72
N HIS A 313 -1.24 -24.66 -8.67
CA HIS A 313 -0.99 -24.20 -7.30
C HIS A 313 -0.81 -25.34 -6.34
#